data_a20b1358eeceed2a226ed3287d7d7b44
#
_entry.id   a20b1358eeceed2a226ed3287d7d7b44
#
_cell.length_a   1.000
_cell.length_b   1.000
_cell.length_c   1.000
_cell.angle_alpha   90.00
_cell.angle_beta   90.00
_cell.angle_gamma   90.00
#
_symmetry.space_group_name_H-M   'P 1'
#
loop_
_entity.id
_entity.type
_entity.pdbx_description
1 polymer ?
#
loop_
_entity_poly.entity_id
_entity_poly.type
_entity_poly.pdbx_seq_one_letter_code
_entity_poly.pdbx_strand_id
1 'polypeptide(L)'
;GDVPDWENEEVTGINKEAPRASVFPASDKTLSLNGDWKFKFSMTPDERPADFFNPSYSVSGWDTVKVPSNWQLYGYGTAIYTNVPYPFKPNPPKVMGEPPKNWPAYRERNSVGSYRRDFNLPVSWKGEQVMIRFDGVESAFYVWVNGRQVGYSEDSYTGAEFDLTPHVRPGRNTIAV
;
A
#
# COMPACT_ATOMS: atom_id res chain seq x y z
N GLY A 1 -20.23 -12.59 -5.69
CA GLY A 1 -19.47 -11.67 -4.85
C GLY A 1 -19.01 -10.53 -5.72
N ASP A 2 -18.85 -9.37 -5.17
CA ASP A 2 -18.36 -8.22 -5.92
C ASP A 2 -16.91 -8.47 -6.38
N VAL A 3 -16.61 -8.05 -7.60
CA VAL A 3 -15.25 -8.14 -8.14
C VAL A 3 -14.37 -7.19 -7.33
N PRO A 4 -13.22 -7.63 -6.79
CA PRO A 4 -12.33 -6.72 -6.06
C PRO A 4 -11.76 -5.64 -6.99
N ASP A 5 -11.44 -4.46 -6.44
CA ASP A 5 -10.99 -3.30 -7.23
C ASP A 5 -9.78 -3.65 -8.11
N TRP A 6 -8.83 -4.44 -7.61
CA TRP A 6 -7.64 -4.87 -8.37
C TRP A 6 -7.89 -5.91 -9.49
N GLU A 7 -9.12 -6.36 -9.67
CA GLU A 7 -9.57 -7.19 -10.79
C GLU A 7 -10.68 -6.48 -11.61
N ASN A 8 -10.89 -5.18 -11.37
CA ASN A 8 -11.86 -4.36 -12.07
C ASN A 8 -11.14 -3.27 -12.87
N GLU A 9 -11.02 -3.46 -14.18
CA GLU A 9 -10.31 -2.54 -15.09
C GLU A 9 -10.88 -1.12 -15.15
N GLU A 10 -12.10 -0.91 -14.63
CA GLU A 10 -12.72 0.42 -14.53
C GLU A 10 -12.25 1.21 -13.28
N VAL A 11 -11.61 0.53 -12.31
CA VAL A 11 -11.19 1.13 -11.04
C VAL A 11 -9.68 1.24 -10.98
N THR A 12 -9.13 2.35 -11.39
CA THR A 12 -7.69 2.65 -11.29
C THR A 12 -7.31 3.49 -10.07
N GLY A 13 -8.30 4.01 -9.37
CA GLY A 13 -8.11 4.80 -8.14
C GLY A 13 -9.43 5.15 -7.47
N ILE A 14 -9.40 5.25 -6.14
CA ILE A 14 -10.51 5.73 -5.31
C ILE A 14 -9.99 6.86 -4.43
N ASN A 15 -10.61 8.02 -4.47
CA ASN A 15 -10.20 9.23 -3.74
C ASN A 15 -8.73 9.64 -4.01
N LYS A 16 -8.15 9.19 -5.10
CA LYS A 16 -6.81 9.57 -5.54
C LYS A 16 -6.88 10.91 -6.25
N GLU A 17 -6.03 11.85 -5.82
CA GLU A 17 -5.89 13.14 -6.50
C GLU A 17 -5.39 12.98 -7.94
N ALA A 18 -5.77 13.92 -8.79
CA ALA A 18 -5.29 13.93 -10.16
C ALA A 18 -3.76 14.03 -10.20
N PRO A 19 -3.08 13.25 -11.06
CA PRO A 19 -1.64 13.33 -11.19
C PRO A 19 -1.17 14.74 -11.55
N ARG A 20 -0.13 15.21 -10.86
CA ARG A 20 0.47 16.52 -11.13
C ARG A 20 1.99 16.44 -11.14
N ALA A 21 2.63 17.35 -11.86
CA ALA A 21 4.07 17.47 -11.86
C ALA A 21 4.59 17.70 -10.44
N SER A 22 5.62 16.94 -10.06
CA SER A 22 6.17 16.97 -8.71
C SER A 22 7.16 18.12 -8.57
N VAL A 23 6.65 19.30 -8.23
CA VAL A 23 7.50 20.38 -7.71
C VAL A 23 7.18 20.50 -6.22
N PHE A 24 8.12 20.10 -5.38
CA PHE A 24 8.00 20.24 -3.93
C PHE A 24 8.84 21.44 -3.49
N PRO A 25 8.23 22.59 -3.20
CA PRO A 25 8.94 23.64 -2.51
C PRO A 25 9.39 23.12 -1.15
N ALA A 26 10.57 23.46 -0.72
CA ALA A 26 11.02 23.18 0.63
C ALA A 26 9.98 23.75 1.61
N SER A 27 9.46 22.88 2.45
CA SER A 27 8.44 23.23 3.45
C SER A 27 8.85 22.66 4.81
N ASP A 28 8.73 23.47 5.84
CA ASP A 28 8.84 23.04 7.24
C ASP A 28 7.61 22.23 7.71
N LYS A 29 6.55 22.24 6.92
CA LYS A 29 5.33 21.47 7.14
C LYS A 29 5.35 20.13 6.39
N THR A 30 6.44 19.39 6.53
CA THR A 30 6.56 18.04 5.96
C THR A 30 6.92 17.04 7.05
N LEU A 31 6.18 15.93 7.12
CA LEU A 31 6.42 14.81 8.00
C LEU A 31 6.76 13.57 7.17
N SER A 32 7.98 13.08 7.27
CA SER A 32 8.35 11.84 6.59
C SER A 32 7.80 10.62 7.33
N LEU A 33 7.16 9.73 6.59
CA LEU A 33 6.73 8.41 7.05
C LEU A 33 7.70 7.31 6.62
N ASN A 34 8.87 7.65 6.08
CA ASN A 34 9.95 6.71 5.80
C ASN A 34 10.52 6.15 7.11
N GLY A 35 11.03 4.93 7.07
CA GLY A 35 11.63 4.27 8.22
C GLY A 35 10.93 2.95 8.57
N ASP A 36 10.85 2.60 9.83
CA ASP A 36 10.37 1.30 10.28
C ASP A 36 8.84 1.22 10.25
N TRP A 37 8.34 0.16 9.59
CA TRP A 37 6.93 -0.19 9.54
C TRP A 37 6.72 -1.62 10.01
N LYS A 38 5.63 -1.89 10.71
CA LYS A 38 5.16 -3.25 10.96
C LYS A 38 4.67 -3.85 9.66
N PHE A 39 5.05 -5.10 9.42
CA PHE A 39 4.83 -5.79 8.15
C PHE A 39 4.36 -7.23 8.32
N LYS A 40 3.40 -7.63 7.48
CA LYS A 40 2.95 -9.00 7.34
C LYS A 40 2.83 -9.36 5.88
N PHE A 41 3.56 -10.38 5.46
CA PHE A 41 3.46 -10.95 4.12
C PHE A 41 2.37 -12.03 4.07
N SER A 42 1.62 -12.06 2.97
CA SER A 42 0.64 -13.10 2.64
C SER A 42 0.84 -13.56 1.19
N MET A 43 0.79 -14.85 0.95
CA MET A 43 1.03 -15.42 -0.37
C MET A 43 -0.12 -15.17 -1.35
N THR A 44 -1.32 -14.96 -0.80
CA THR A 44 -2.53 -14.67 -1.57
C THR A 44 -3.33 -13.54 -0.90
N PRO A 45 -4.20 -12.84 -1.64
CA PRO A 45 -5.06 -11.82 -1.06
C PRO A 45 -5.98 -12.35 0.05
N ASP A 46 -6.44 -13.59 -0.06
CA ASP A 46 -7.37 -14.19 0.91
C ASP A 46 -6.70 -14.50 2.25
N GLU A 47 -5.39 -14.68 2.27
CA GLU A 47 -4.62 -14.94 3.49
C GLU A 47 -4.25 -13.66 4.27
N ARG A 48 -4.50 -12.48 3.69
CA ARG A 48 -4.18 -11.22 4.37
C ARG A 48 -5.01 -11.05 5.64
N PRO A 49 -4.46 -10.43 6.68
CA PRO A 49 -5.25 -10.08 7.87
C PRO A 49 -6.37 -9.10 7.49
N ALA A 50 -7.64 -9.53 7.59
CA ALA A 50 -8.78 -8.75 7.09
C ALA A 50 -8.94 -7.39 7.78
N ASP A 51 -8.74 -7.34 9.10
CA ASP A 51 -9.01 -6.15 9.93
C ASP A 51 -7.77 -5.41 10.40
N PHE A 52 -6.63 -5.63 9.76
CA PHE A 52 -5.34 -5.09 10.19
C PHE A 52 -5.27 -3.56 10.22
N PHE A 53 -6.13 -2.90 9.44
CA PHE A 53 -6.25 -1.45 9.40
C PHE A 53 -6.91 -0.87 10.66
N ASN A 54 -7.59 -1.69 11.46
CA ASN A 54 -8.21 -1.22 12.70
C ASN A 54 -7.13 -0.89 13.74
N PRO A 55 -7.13 0.31 14.36
CA PRO A 55 -6.15 0.68 15.38
C PRO A 55 -6.07 -0.27 16.57
N SER A 56 -7.15 -0.98 16.90
CA SER A 56 -7.19 -1.97 18.00
C SER A 56 -6.60 -3.33 17.61
N TYR A 57 -6.36 -3.59 16.33
CA TYR A 57 -5.73 -4.83 15.88
C TYR A 57 -4.28 -4.91 16.34
N SER A 58 -3.89 -6.00 16.99
CA SER A 58 -2.54 -6.18 17.49
C SER A 58 -1.57 -6.58 16.37
N VAL A 59 -0.55 -5.79 16.17
CA VAL A 59 0.58 -6.06 15.26
C VAL A 59 1.87 -6.42 15.99
N SER A 60 1.79 -6.78 17.28
CA SER A 60 2.95 -7.04 18.13
C SER A 60 3.82 -8.20 17.63
N GLY A 61 3.21 -9.21 16.98
CA GLY A 61 3.90 -10.35 16.37
C GLY A 61 4.32 -10.14 14.93
N TRP A 62 4.17 -8.93 14.37
CA TRP A 62 4.55 -8.63 13.01
C TRP A 62 6.03 -8.27 12.90
N ASP A 63 6.61 -8.59 11.77
CA ASP A 63 7.97 -8.19 11.45
C ASP A 63 8.09 -6.68 11.30
N THR A 64 9.31 -6.20 11.14
CA THR A 64 9.59 -4.79 10.87
C THR A 64 10.42 -4.69 9.60
N VAL A 65 9.95 -3.86 8.67
CA VAL A 65 10.66 -3.55 7.42
C VAL A 65 10.89 -2.05 7.32
N LYS A 66 11.96 -1.67 6.65
CA LYS A 66 12.19 -0.25 6.33
C LYS A 66 11.44 0.14 5.05
N VAL A 67 10.83 1.30 5.07
CA VAL A 67 10.19 1.93 3.93
C VAL A 67 10.98 3.21 3.60
N PRO A 68 11.36 3.46 2.35
CA PRO A 68 11.12 2.63 1.16
C PRO A 68 12.05 1.42 1.08
N SER A 69 11.51 0.27 0.68
CA SER A 69 12.28 -0.91 0.28
C SER A 69 11.35 -1.95 -0.38
N ASN A 70 11.94 -2.94 -1.01
CA ASN A 70 11.22 -4.10 -1.51
C ASN A 70 11.24 -5.22 -0.47
N TRP A 71 10.12 -5.86 -0.21
CA TRP A 71 10.03 -6.94 0.79
C TRP A 71 10.89 -8.18 0.46
N GLN A 72 11.24 -8.39 -0.82
CA GLN A 72 12.16 -9.45 -1.24
C GLN A 72 13.55 -9.31 -0.61
N LEU A 73 13.98 -8.08 -0.29
CA LEU A 73 15.24 -7.82 0.42
C LEU A 73 15.23 -8.34 1.87
N TYR A 74 14.05 -8.60 2.41
CA TYR A 74 13.84 -9.17 3.74
C TYR A 74 13.52 -10.67 3.69
N GLY A 75 13.60 -11.29 2.50
CA GLY A 75 13.36 -12.71 2.31
C GLY A 75 11.88 -13.10 2.12
N TYR A 76 11.00 -12.13 1.90
CA TYR A 76 9.60 -12.39 1.58
C TYR A 76 9.38 -12.50 0.09
N GLY A 77 8.60 -13.50 -0.30
CA GLY A 77 8.31 -13.76 -1.70
C GLY A 77 9.54 -14.20 -2.49
N THR A 78 9.39 -14.25 -3.78
CA THR A 78 10.46 -14.63 -4.71
C THR A 78 10.87 -13.42 -5.54
N ALA A 79 12.16 -13.08 -5.51
CA ALA A 79 12.73 -12.08 -6.39
C ALA A 79 12.77 -12.63 -7.82
N ILE A 80 11.96 -12.09 -8.70
CA ILE A 80 11.87 -12.50 -10.10
C ILE A 80 12.34 -11.35 -10.98
N TYR A 81 13.31 -11.62 -11.84
CA TYR A 81 13.65 -10.71 -12.93
C TYR A 81 13.04 -11.23 -14.23
N THR A 82 12.15 -10.45 -14.81
CA THR A 82 11.56 -10.75 -16.10
C THR A 82 11.62 -9.54 -17.01
N ASN A 83 12.21 -9.71 -18.19
CA ASN A 83 12.28 -8.62 -19.18
C ASN A 83 11.43 -8.89 -20.43
N VAL A 84 10.86 -10.09 -20.54
CA VAL A 84 10.02 -10.48 -21.69
C VAL A 84 8.73 -11.17 -21.25
N PRO A 85 8.73 -12.30 -20.49
CA PRO A 85 7.50 -12.91 -20.04
C PRO A 85 7.03 -12.30 -18.73
N TYR A 86 5.70 -12.23 -18.55
CA TYR A 86 5.16 -11.96 -17.23
C TYR A 86 5.52 -13.06 -16.23
N PRO A 87 5.72 -12.74 -14.93
CA PRO A 87 6.01 -13.73 -13.90
C PRO A 87 4.84 -14.68 -13.62
N PHE A 88 3.69 -14.42 -14.19
CA PHE A 88 2.46 -15.21 -14.09
C PHE A 88 1.74 -15.25 -15.46
N LYS A 89 0.82 -16.21 -15.61
CA LYS A 89 -0.01 -16.31 -16.80
C LYS A 89 -1.14 -15.28 -16.75
N PRO A 90 -1.22 -14.31 -17.67
CA PRO A 90 -2.30 -13.33 -17.72
C PRO A 90 -3.65 -13.99 -17.94
N ASN A 91 -4.69 -13.48 -17.27
CA ASN A 91 -6.08 -13.90 -17.46
C ASN A 91 -7.04 -12.76 -17.13
N PRO A 92 -7.03 -11.66 -17.90
CA PRO A 92 -7.87 -10.50 -17.63
C PRO A 92 -9.37 -10.86 -17.54
N PRO A 93 -10.15 -10.20 -16.66
CA PRO A 93 -9.75 -9.13 -15.74
C PRO A 93 -9.05 -9.61 -14.47
N LYS A 94 -8.92 -10.92 -14.29
CA LYS A 94 -8.19 -11.49 -13.13
C LYS A 94 -6.71 -11.21 -13.25
N VAL A 95 -6.07 -10.93 -12.13
CA VAL A 95 -4.63 -10.64 -12.05
C VAL A 95 -3.82 -11.76 -12.68
N MET A 96 -4.19 -13.02 -12.44
CA MET A 96 -3.49 -14.15 -13.05
C MET A 96 -4.40 -15.35 -13.32
N GLY A 97 -4.03 -16.12 -14.35
CA GLY A 97 -4.55 -17.46 -14.60
C GLY A 97 -3.78 -18.51 -13.81
N GLU A 98 -4.05 -19.79 -14.09
CA GLU A 98 -3.34 -20.90 -13.49
C GLU A 98 -1.90 -20.99 -14.04
N PRO A 99 -0.87 -20.69 -13.26
CA PRO A 99 0.51 -20.76 -13.71
C PRO A 99 1.03 -22.20 -13.69
N PRO A 100 2.12 -22.51 -14.43
CA PRO A 100 2.81 -23.78 -14.33
C PRO A 100 3.26 -24.06 -12.88
N LYS A 101 3.20 -25.33 -12.46
CA LYS A 101 3.51 -25.75 -11.08
C LYS A 101 4.95 -25.45 -10.63
N ASN A 102 5.87 -25.33 -11.56
CA ASN A 102 7.27 -25.00 -11.31
C ASN A 102 7.57 -23.49 -11.25
N TRP A 103 6.56 -22.65 -11.46
CA TRP A 103 6.72 -21.20 -11.34
C TRP A 103 6.48 -20.74 -9.90
N PRO A 104 7.20 -19.71 -9.41
CA PRO A 104 6.92 -19.11 -8.11
C PRO A 104 5.45 -18.68 -7.95
N ALA A 105 4.87 -18.11 -9.01
CA ALA A 105 3.47 -17.68 -9.05
C ALA A 105 2.46 -18.81 -8.82
N TYR A 106 2.86 -20.08 -8.85
CA TYR A 106 1.98 -21.19 -8.48
C TYR A 106 1.61 -21.16 -6.98
N ARG A 107 2.51 -20.69 -6.13
CA ARG A 107 2.31 -20.57 -4.68
C ARG A 107 2.02 -19.16 -4.25
N GLU A 108 2.75 -18.20 -4.80
CA GLU A 108 2.67 -16.78 -4.50
C GLU A 108 1.70 -16.11 -5.47
N ARG A 109 0.40 -16.32 -5.25
CA ARG A 109 -0.65 -15.86 -6.16
C ARG A 109 -1.12 -14.47 -5.79
N ASN A 110 -0.57 -13.45 -6.43
CA ASN A 110 -0.86 -12.07 -6.14
C ASN A 110 -0.59 -11.73 -4.67
N SER A 111 0.67 -11.92 -4.26
CA SER A 111 1.11 -11.72 -2.88
C SER A 111 0.79 -10.33 -2.35
N VAL A 112 0.47 -10.25 -1.07
CA VAL A 112 0.07 -9.02 -0.39
C VAL A 112 1.02 -8.69 0.75
N GLY A 113 1.48 -7.46 0.80
CA GLY A 113 2.12 -6.87 1.97
C GLY A 113 1.15 -6.02 2.76
N SER A 114 0.94 -6.34 4.02
CA SER A 114 0.17 -5.52 4.95
C SER A 114 1.12 -4.71 5.82
N TYR A 115 1.01 -3.40 5.78
CA TYR A 115 1.90 -2.46 6.48
C TYR A 115 1.13 -1.67 7.53
N ARG A 116 1.73 -1.44 8.69
CA ARG A 116 1.17 -0.59 9.75
C ARG A 116 2.24 0.29 10.38
N ARG A 117 1.88 1.55 10.62
CA ARG A 117 2.71 2.49 11.36
C ARG A 117 1.86 3.47 12.16
N ASP A 118 2.35 3.85 13.34
CA ASP A 118 1.84 5.01 14.06
C ASP A 118 2.68 6.24 13.73
N PHE A 119 2.03 7.40 13.67
CA PHE A 119 2.68 8.69 13.49
C PHE A 119 1.99 9.77 14.31
N ASN A 120 2.74 10.80 14.65
CA ASN A 120 2.23 11.94 15.41
C ASN A 120 2.08 13.16 14.50
N LEU A 121 0.88 13.66 14.35
CA LEU A 121 0.62 14.91 13.65
C LEU A 121 0.85 16.08 14.61
N PRO A 122 1.70 17.06 14.25
CA PRO A 122 1.93 18.25 15.08
C PRO A 122 0.66 19.00 15.40
N VAL A 123 0.50 19.48 16.63
CA VAL A 123 -0.67 20.26 17.04
C VAL A 123 -0.80 21.56 16.22
N SER A 124 0.35 22.10 15.77
CA SER A 124 0.43 23.28 14.90
C SER A 124 -0.22 23.11 13.53
N TRP A 125 -0.51 21.85 13.13
CA TRP A 125 -1.19 21.55 11.86
C TRP A 125 -2.71 21.48 12.01
N LYS A 126 -3.23 21.78 13.19
CA LYS A 126 -4.69 21.81 13.42
C LYS A 126 -5.37 22.83 12.49
N GLY A 127 -6.31 22.36 11.68
CA GLY A 127 -7.04 23.21 10.73
C GLY A 127 -6.35 23.37 9.36
N GLU A 128 -5.17 22.80 9.17
CA GLU A 128 -4.50 22.75 7.88
C GLU A 128 -5.05 21.60 7.03
N GLN A 129 -4.92 21.72 5.71
CA GLN A 129 -5.10 20.58 4.81
C GLN A 129 -3.88 19.65 4.93
N VAL A 130 -4.13 18.38 5.18
CA VAL A 130 -3.09 17.37 5.33
C VAL A 130 -3.16 16.40 4.18
N MET A 131 -2.13 16.40 3.34
CA MET A 131 -2.00 15.49 2.20
C MET A 131 -0.97 14.40 2.50
N ILE A 132 -1.23 13.17 2.05
CA ILE A 132 -0.20 12.13 1.98
C ILE A 132 0.18 11.88 0.54
N ARG A 133 1.46 11.61 0.31
CA ARG A 133 2.01 11.23 -0.97
C ARG A 133 2.81 9.95 -0.87
N PHE A 134 2.55 9.04 -1.80
CA PHE A 134 3.32 7.84 -2.06
C PHE A 134 4.06 8.03 -3.39
N ASP A 135 5.39 8.06 -3.37
CA ASP A 135 6.19 8.30 -4.57
C ASP A 135 6.32 7.07 -5.48
N GLY A 136 6.20 5.87 -4.91
CA GLY A 136 6.22 4.62 -5.67
C GLY A 136 5.76 3.46 -4.80
N VAL A 137 4.64 2.85 -5.17
CA VAL A 137 4.13 1.62 -4.57
C VAL A 137 3.70 0.70 -5.70
N GLU A 138 4.32 -0.46 -5.78
CA GLU A 138 3.99 -1.49 -6.77
C GLU A 138 3.04 -2.53 -6.17
N SER A 139 1.97 -2.91 -6.84
CA SER A 139 1.41 -2.34 -8.09
C SER A 139 0.10 -1.65 -7.80
N ALA A 140 -0.64 -2.13 -6.80
CA ALA A 140 -1.91 -1.62 -6.33
C ALA A 140 -1.91 -1.57 -4.81
N PHE A 141 -2.54 -0.57 -4.22
CA PHE A 141 -2.59 -0.47 -2.77
C PHE A 141 -3.81 0.30 -2.27
N TYR A 142 -4.25 -0.09 -1.10
CA TYR A 142 -5.24 0.65 -0.30
C TYR A 142 -4.55 1.41 0.81
N VAL A 143 -5.14 2.52 1.23
CA VAL A 143 -4.71 3.32 2.38
C VAL A 143 -5.84 3.44 3.38
N TRP A 144 -5.54 3.18 4.64
CA TRP A 144 -6.44 3.43 5.77
C TRP A 144 -5.74 4.33 6.78
N VAL A 145 -6.50 5.24 7.38
CA VAL A 145 -6.03 6.05 8.51
C VAL A 145 -7.05 5.98 9.63
N ASN A 146 -6.59 5.66 10.84
CA ASN A 146 -7.42 5.50 12.02
C ASN A 146 -8.62 4.56 11.84
N GLY A 147 -8.43 3.48 11.06
CA GLY A 147 -9.44 2.47 10.79
C GLY A 147 -10.42 2.81 9.66
N ARG A 148 -10.27 3.95 9.00
CA ARG A 148 -11.12 4.37 7.88
C ARG A 148 -10.36 4.30 6.58
N GLN A 149 -10.98 3.73 5.56
CA GLN A 149 -10.40 3.74 4.21
C GLN A 149 -10.32 5.18 3.69
N VAL A 150 -9.13 5.53 3.25
CA VAL A 150 -8.83 6.82 2.62
C VAL A 150 -8.98 6.72 1.11
N GLY A 151 -8.36 5.69 0.51
CA GLY A 151 -8.40 5.52 -0.92
C GLY A 151 -7.68 4.27 -1.41
N TYR A 152 -7.59 4.20 -2.73
CA TYR A 152 -6.97 3.13 -3.50
C TYR A 152 -6.21 3.72 -4.69
N SER A 153 -5.12 3.09 -5.10
CA SER A 153 -4.37 3.46 -6.31
C SER A 153 -3.78 2.22 -6.96
N GLU A 154 -3.86 2.20 -8.28
CA GLU A 154 -3.01 1.41 -9.16
C GLU A 154 -2.02 2.34 -9.85
N ASP A 155 -0.97 1.79 -10.44
CA ASP A 155 0.14 2.50 -11.10
C ASP A 155 1.40 2.61 -10.23
N SER A 156 2.45 1.93 -10.71
CA SER A 156 3.74 1.85 -10.01
C SER A 156 4.65 3.05 -10.24
N TYR A 157 4.39 3.86 -11.26
CA TYR A 157 5.31 4.89 -11.74
C TYR A 157 4.87 6.31 -11.44
N THR A 158 3.59 6.52 -11.17
CA THR A 158 3.05 7.84 -10.84
C THR A 158 2.79 7.94 -9.35
N GLY A 159 3.30 8.98 -8.71
CA GLY A 159 3.02 9.25 -7.30
C GLY A 159 1.52 9.37 -7.03
N ALA A 160 1.04 8.75 -5.94
CA ALA A 160 -0.34 8.83 -5.52
C ALA A 160 -0.50 9.78 -4.35
N GLU A 161 -1.45 10.71 -4.43
CA GLU A 161 -1.76 11.66 -3.38
C GLU A 161 -3.20 11.48 -2.89
N PHE A 162 -3.41 11.62 -1.58
CA PHE A 162 -4.71 11.53 -0.94
C PHE A 162 -4.87 12.60 0.13
N ASP A 163 -6.08 13.15 0.25
CA ASP A 163 -6.42 14.09 1.33
C ASP A 163 -6.70 13.32 2.63
N LEU A 164 -5.84 13.50 3.61
CA LEU A 164 -5.98 12.92 4.95
C LEU A 164 -6.75 13.82 5.92
N THR A 165 -7.06 15.05 5.56
CA THR A 165 -7.67 16.04 6.46
C THR A 165 -8.86 15.50 7.24
N PRO A 166 -9.84 14.78 6.62
CA PRO A 166 -10.99 14.25 7.35
C PRO A 166 -10.68 13.01 8.20
N HIS A 167 -9.48 12.45 8.09
CA HIS A 167 -9.10 11.17 8.69
C HIS A 167 -8.09 11.30 9.84
N VAL A 168 -7.40 12.43 9.95
CA VAL A 168 -6.35 12.67 10.95
C VAL A 168 -6.77 13.59 12.09
N ARG A 169 -6.04 13.51 13.17
CA ARG A 169 -6.15 14.39 14.33
C ARG A 169 -4.79 14.79 14.86
N PRO A 170 -4.63 15.92 15.55
CA PRO A 170 -3.41 16.23 16.27
C PRO A 170 -3.01 15.09 17.21
N GLY A 171 -1.72 14.81 17.34
CA GLY A 171 -1.21 13.71 18.11
C GLY A 171 -1.19 12.39 17.34
N ARG A 172 -1.37 11.28 18.05
CA ARG A 172 -1.20 9.93 17.52
C ARG A 172 -2.29 9.54 16.51
N ASN A 173 -1.84 9.07 15.35
CA ASN A 173 -2.64 8.47 14.29
C ASN A 173 -2.02 7.13 13.89
N THR A 174 -2.82 6.25 13.31
CA THR A 174 -2.39 4.97 12.77
C THR A 174 -2.66 4.95 11.27
N ILE A 175 -1.64 4.64 10.47
CA ILE A 175 -1.78 4.40 9.04
C ILE A 175 -1.59 2.91 8.75
N ALA A 176 -2.38 2.39 7.80
CA ALA A 176 -2.27 1.05 7.24
C ALA A 176 -2.27 1.11 5.71
N VAL A 177 -1.50 0.25 5.09
CA VAL A 177 -1.38 0.14 3.63
C VAL A 177 -1.40 -1.35 3.23
#